data_b7c414d35469c35225c9e59a3cb42c13
#
_entry.id   b7c414d35469c35225c9e59a3cb42c13
#
_cell.length_a   1.000
_cell.length_b   1.000
_cell.length_c   1.000
_cell.angle_alpha   90.00
_cell.angle_beta   90.00
_cell.angle_gamma   90.00
#
_symmetry.space_group_name_H-M   'P 1'
#
loop_
_entity.id
_entity.type
_entity.pdbx_description
1 polymer ?
#
loop_
_entity_poly.entity_id
_entity_poly.type
_entity_poly.pdbx_seq_one_letter_code
_entity_poly.pdbx_strand_id
1 'polypeptide(L)'
;MPFSSWADVTLSLIHIFIIALCHLIQNLTIDNLHIIGDIYDRGPRADIIMNELMCFHDVDIQWGNHDISWMGAATGNLACICNVLRIAISYNSFDVLEDGYGINLRPLSMFAAKVYQDDPCTRFMPKILDENIYDAVDPGLAAKMHKAIAVIQFKVCLLYTSRCV
;
A
#
# COMPACT_ATOMS: atom_id res chain seq x y z
N MET A 1 -25.04 20.04 -20.38
CA MET A 1 -24.14 18.88 -20.55
C MET A 1 -24.41 18.33 -21.93
N PRO A 2 -23.45 18.30 -22.85
CA PRO A 2 -23.68 17.71 -24.17
C PRO A 2 -23.76 16.18 -24.03
N PHE A 3 -24.75 15.61 -24.66
CA PHE A 3 -24.94 14.17 -24.82
C PHE A 3 -23.69 13.58 -25.46
N SER A 4 -23.09 12.58 -24.79
CA SER A 4 -22.06 11.71 -25.40
C SER A 4 -22.60 11.16 -26.72
N SER A 5 -21.80 11.26 -27.78
CA SER A 5 -22.21 10.78 -29.10
C SER A 5 -22.48 9.27 -29.07
N TRP A 6 -23.35 8.78 -29.92
CA TRP A 6 -23.60 7.32 -30.07
C TRP A 6 -22.30 6.53 -30.31
N ALA A 7 -21.26 7.19 -30.88
CA ALA A 7 -19.96 6.60 -31.09
C ALA A 7 -19.24 6.31 -29.74
N ASP A 8 -19.35 7.20 -28.74
CA ASP A 8 -18.72 7.00 -27.42
C ASP A 8 -19.37 5.85 -26.67
N VAL A 9 -20.68 5.71 -26.77
CA VAL A 9 -21.43 4.57 -26.17
C VAL A 9 -21.06 3.25 -26.84
N THR A 10 -20.93 3.23 -28.17
CA THR A 10 -20.55 2.03 -28.92
C THR A 10 -19.14 1.57 -28.61
N LEU A 11 -18.17 2.53 -28.51
CA LEU A 11 -16.79 2.25 -28.10
C LEU A 11 -16.75 1.70 -26.67
N SER A 12 -17.54 2.26 -25.75
CA SER A 12 -17.65 1.77 -24.39
C SER A 12 -18.18 0.33 -24.33
N LEU A 13 -19.21 -0.02 -25.10
CA LEU A 13 -19.75 -1.38 -25.19
C LEU A 13 -18.75 -2.39 -25.78
N ILE A 14 -17.99 -1.97 -26.80
CA ILE A 14 -16.93 -2.82 -27.38
C ILE A 14 -15.85 -3.11 -26.36
N HIS A 15 -15.40 -2.11 -25.60
CA HIS A 15 -14.41 -2.30 -24.54
C HIS A 15 -14.91 -3.26 -23.46
N ILE A 16 -16.15 -3.09 -22.99
CA ILE A 16 -16.77 -4.00 -22.02
C ILE A 16 -16.81 -5.43 -22.56
N PHE A 17 -17.19 -5.60 -23.83
CA PHE A 17 -17.25 -6.92 -24.46
C PHE A 17 -15.86 -7.56 -24.58
N ILE A 18 -14.83 -6.78 -24.98
CA ILE A 18 -13.45 -7.27 -25.06
C ILE A 18 -12.94 -7.70 -23.68
N ILE A 19 -13.18 -6.89 -22.64
CA ILE A 19 -12.80 -7.22 -21.26
C ILE A 19 -13.50 -8.51 -20.82
N ALA A 20 -14.79 -8.63 -21.06
CA ALA A 20 -15.55 -9.84 -20.72
C ALA A 20 -15.02 -11.09 -21.45
N LEU A 21 -14.62 -10.97 -22.71
CA LEU A 21 -13.99 -12.07 -23.45
C LEU A 21 -12.61 -12.41 -22.88
N CYS A 22 -11.81 -11.43 -22.49
CA CYS A 22 -10.51 -11.66 -21.84
C CYS A 22 -10.69 -12.43 -20.52
N HIS A 23 -11.62 -12.02 -19.68
CA HIS A 23 -11.94 -12.76 -18.44
C HIS A 23 -12.43 -14.17 -18.71
N LEU A 24 -13.29 -14.35 -19.72
CA LEU A 24 -13.77 -15.68 -20.10
C LEU A 24 -12.60 -16.58 -20.54
N ILE A 25 -11.68 -16.07 -21.38
CA ILE A 25 -10.49 -16.80 -21.81
C ILE A 25 -9.62 -17.17 -20.63
N GLN A 26 -9.37 -16.23 -19.71
CA GLN A 26 -8.60 -16.49 -18.50
C GLN A 26 -9.24 -17.61 -17.67
N ASN A 27 -10.52 -17.53 -17.41
CA ASN A 27 -11.26 -18.53 -16.63
C ASN A 27 -11.31 -19.91 -17.29
N LEU A 28 -11.23 -19.99 -18.61
CA LEU A 28 -11.22 -21.26 -19.36
C LEU A 28 -9.82 -21.86 -19.53
N THR A 29 -8.77 -21.07 -19.37
CA THR A 29 -7.37 -21.50 -19.59
C THR A 29 -6.57 -21.69 -18.33
N ILE A 30 -6.99 -21.05 -17.23
CA ILE A 30 -6.29 -21.10 -15.93
C ILE A 30 -7.25 -21.66 -14.89
N ASP A 31 -7.03 -22.90 -14.48
CA ASP A 31 -7.86 -23.56 -13.48
C ASP A 31 -7.63 -23.01 -12.08
N ASN A 32 -6.36 -22.82 -11.70
CA ASN A 32 -5.95 -22.31 -10.39
C ASN A 32 -4.78 -21.32 -10.54
N LEU A 33 -4.84 -20.21 -9.82
CA LEU A 33 -3.79 -19.21 -9.73
C LEU A 33 -3.09 -19.30 -8.38
N HIS A 34 -1.84 -19.74 -8.39
CA HIS A 34 -1.01 -19.80 -7.18
C HIS A 34 -0.08 -18.58 -7.08
N ILE A 35 -0.26 -17.79 -6.02
CA ILE A 35 0.53 -16.58 -5.74
C ILE A 35 1.57 -16.91 -4.66
N ILE A 36 2.85 -16.57 -4.93
CA ILE A 36 3.97 -16.87 -4.02
C ILE A 36 4.15 -15.81 -2.91
N GLY A 37 3.28 -14.82 -2.83
CA GLY A 37 3.28 -13.81 -1.77
C GLY A 37 4.11 -12.57 -2.03
N ASP A 38 4.35 -11.81 -0.96
CA ASP A 38 4.97 -10.49 -0.96
C ASP A 38 4.29 -9.47 -1.91
N ILE A 39 2.95 -9.56 -1.98
CA ILE A 39 2.11 -8.63 -2.76
C ILE A 39 2.31 -7.20 -2.26
N TYR A 40 2.53 -7.05 -0.96
CA TYR A 40 2.71 -5.75 -0.28
C TYR A 40 4.20 -5.35 -0.12
N ASP A 41 5.14 -5.99 -0.85
CA ASP A 41 6.56 -5.62 -0.76
C ASP A 41 6.92 -4.47 -1.70
N ARG A 42 6.80 -3.25 -1.23
CA ARG A 42 7.34 -2.02 -1.84
C ARG A 42 6.86 -1.69 -3.26
N GLY A 43 6.02 -2.52 -3.87
CA GLY A 43 5.41 -2.25 -5.17
C GLY A 43 4.29 -1.21 -5.06
N PRO A 44 3.98 -0.48 -6.15
CA PRO A 44 2.85 0.42 -6.18
C PRO A 44 1.54 -0.37 -6.26
N ARG A 45 0.48 0.19 -5.67
CA ARG A 45 -0.91 -0.22 -5.88
C ARG A 45 -1.20 -1.71 -5.62
N ALA A 46 -0.71 -2.24 -4.50
CA ALA A 46 -1.05 -3.60 -4.03
C ALA A 46 -2.57 -3.80 -3.86
N ASP A 47 -3.32 -2.73 -3.59
CA ASP A 47 -4.78 -2.70 -3.52
C ASP A 47 -5.44 -3.16 -4.83
N ILE A 48 -4.92 -2.73 -5.98
CA ILE A 48 -5.43 -3.14 -7.30
C ILE A 48 -5.19 -4.64 -7.51
N ILE A 49 -3.99 -5.12 -7.20
CA ILE A 49 -3.65 -6.55 -7.31
C ILE A 49 -4.58 -7.39 -6.44
N MET A 50 -4.79 -6.99 -5.19
CA MET A 50 -5.70 -7.71 -4.28
C MET A 50 -7.14 -7.72 -4.79
N ASN A 51 -7.63 -6.62 -5.35
CA ASN A 51 -8.97 -6.55 -5.92
C ASN A 51 -9.14 -7.51 -7.12
N GLU A 52 -8.13 -7.60 -7.99
CA GLU A 52 -8.13 -8.54 -9.11
C GLU A 52 -8.09 -10.00 -8.62
N LEU A 53 -7.25 -10.30 -7.63
CA LEU A 53 -7.17 -11.64 -7.04
C LEU A 53 -8.49 -12.06 -6.37
N MET A 54 -9.18 -11.12 -5.70
CA MET A 54 -10.50 -11.39 -5.10
C MET A 54 -11.60 -11.68 -6.13
N CYS A 55 -11.43 -11.20 -7.35
CA CYS A 55 -12.35 -11.46 -8.45
C CYS A 55 -12.01 -12.72 -9.25
N PHE A 56 -10.84 -13.32 -9.05
CA PHE A 56 -10.42 -14.51 -9.76
C PHE A 56 -11.15 -15.75 -9.21
N HIS A 57 -11.53 -16.70 -10.08
CA HIS A 57 -12.40 -17.81 -9.73
C HIS A 57 -11.79 -18.85 -8.77
N ASP A 58 -10.48 -19.05 -8.82
CA ASP A 58 -9.76 -19.97 -7.94
C ASP A 58 -8.34 -19.48 -7.69
N VAL A 59 -8.08 -19.00 -6.47
CA VAL A 59 -6.81 -18.40 -6.05
C VAL A 59 -6.31 -19.04 -4.77
N ASP A 60 -5.07 -19.45 -4.79
CA ASP A 60 -4.31 -19.89 -3.62
C ASP A 60 -3.13 -18.94 -3.38
N ILE A 61 -2.99 -18.43 -2.15
CA ILE A 61 -1.98 -17.44 -1.80
C ILE A 61 -1.08 -18.00 -0.70
N GLN A 62 0.20 -18.09 -1.00
CA GLN A 62 1.25 -18.32 0.00
C GLN A 62 1.76 -16.95 0.48
N TRP A 63 1.45 -16.59 1.72
CA TRP A 63 1.74 -15.25 2.24
C TRP A 63 3.23 -15.03 2.52
N GLY A 64 3.78 -13.92 2.01
CA GLY A 64 5.10 -13.45 2.34
C GLY A 64 5.15 -12.70 3.68
N ASN A 65 6.35 -12.30 4.10
CA ASN A 65 6.52 -11.59 5.38
C ASN A 65 5.92 -10.18 5.38
N HIS A 66 5.89 -9.51 4.23
CA HIS A 66 5.20 -8.21 4.09
C HIS A 66 3.70 -8.37 4.21
N ASP A 67 3.11 -9.37 3.55
CA ASP A 67 1.67 -9.67 3.60
C ASP A 67 1.22 -9.96 5.03
N ILE A 68 1.99 -10.79 5.78
CA ILE A 68 1.70 -11.09 7.19
C ILE A 68 1.74 -9.83 8.05
N SER A 69 2.65 -8.90 7.78
CA SER A 69 2.69 -7.61 8.48
C SER A 69 1.44 -6.78 8.23
N TRP A 70 0.91 -6.78 7.00
CA TRP A 70 -0.34 -6.13 6.64
C TRP A 70 -1.55 -6.81 7.27
N MET A 71 -1.61 -8.15 7.28
CA MET A 71 -2.65 -8.92 7.97
C MET A 71 -2.67 -8.60 9.47
N GLY A 72 -1.49 -8.57 10.12
CA GLY A 72 -1.37 -8.17 11.51
C GLY A 72 -1.82 -6.73 11.76
N ALA A 73 -1.53 -5.80 10.85
CA ALA A 73 -1.99 -4.43 10.93
C ALA A 73 -3.52 -4.34 10.81
N ALA A 74 -4.12 -5.08 9.87
CA ALA A 74 -5.57 -5.14 9.67
C ALA A 74 -6.31 -5.69 10.89
N THR A 75 -5.69 -6.58 11.68
CA THR A 75 -6.26 -7.08 12.95
C THR A 75 -6.03 -6.15 14.14
N GLY A 76 -5.43 -4.97 13.92
CA GLY A 76 -5.20 -3.98 14.97
C GLY A 76 -3.92 -4.18 15.80
N ASN A 77 -3.00 -5.04 15.36
CA ASN A 77 -1.71 -5.17 16.03
C ASN A 77 -0.86 -3.92 15.84
N LEU A 78 -0.63 -3.16 16.91
CA LEU A 78 0.07 -1.88 16.86
C LEU A 78 1.50 -1.97 16.33
N ALA A 79 2.22 -3.04 16.63
CA ALA A 79 3.58 -3.24 16.13
C ALA A 79 3.58 -3.47 14.62
N CYS A 80 2.61 -4.23 14.09
CA CYS A 80 2.42 -4.44 12.65
C CYS A 80 1.98 -3.16 11.96
N ILE A 81 1.06 -2.38 12.55
CA ILE A 81 0.66 -1.06 12.03
C ILE A 81 1.87 -0.15 11.89
N CYS A 82 2.69 -0.04 12.95
CA CYS A 82 3.91 0.77 12.89
C CYS A 82 4.89 0.25 11.83
N ASN A 83 5.01 -1.06 11.67
CA ASN A 83 5.89 -1.66 10.68
C ASN A 83 5.45 -1.34 9.26
N VAL A 84 4.17 -1.52 8.94
CA VAL A 84 3.57 -1.19 7.63
C VAL A 84 3.78 0.28 7.30
N LEU A 85 3.40 1.19 8.20
CA LEU A 85 3.58 2.63 8.02
C LEU A 85 5.06 3.00 7.83
N ARG A 86 5.95 2.43 8.63
CA ARG A 86 7.39 2.71 8.54
C ARG A 86 7.97 2.27 7.20
N ILE A 87 7.60 1.10 6.72
CA ILE A 87 8.07 0.59 5.42
C ILE A 87 7.52 1.46 4.28
N ALA A 88 6.22 1.73 4.26
CA ALA A 88 5.62 2.56 3.22
C ALA A 88 6.25 3.96 3.14
N ILE A 89 6.45 4.64 4.28
CA ILE A 89 7.12 5.95 4.33
C ILE A 89 8.58 5.85 3.89
N SER A 90 9.30 4.79 4.31
CA SER A 90 10.70 4.58 3.95
C SER A 90 10.92 4.40 2.45
N TYR A 91 9.95 3.84 1.73
CA TYR A 91 10.01 3.58 0.29
C TYR A 91 9.11 4.49 -0.55
N ASN A 92 8.55 5.54 0.06
CA ASN A 92 7.67 6.52 -0.61
C ASN A 92 6.39 5.91 -1.20
N SER A 93 5.89 4.81 -0.65
CA SER A 93 4.67 4.13 -1.09
C SER A 93 3.42 4.69 -0.38
N PHE A 94 3.21 6.01 -0.46
CA PHE A 94 2.07 6.69 0.19
C PHE A 94 0.75 6.39 -0.51
N ASP A 95 0.78 6.22 -1.83
CA ASP A 95 -0.34 5.89 -2.71
C ASP A 95 -1.08 4.63 -2.27
N VAL A 96 -0.37 3.58 -1.88
CA VAL A 96 -0.98 2.35 -1.35
C VAL A 96 -1.79 2.64 -0.08
N LEU A 97 -1.26 3.49 0.81
CA LEU A 97 -1.93 3.81 2.07
C LEU A 97 -3.10 4.78 1.88
N GLU A 98 -2.86 5.90 1.18
CA GLU A 98 -3.83 6.99 1.08
C GLU A 98 -4.87 6.72 0.00
N ASP A 99 -4.45 6.41 -1.23
CA ASP A 99 -5.35 6.18 -2.36
C ASP A 99 -5.94 4.77 -2.36
N GLY A 100 -5.12 3.76 -2.03
CA GLY A 100 -5.56 2.37 -2.04
C GLY A 100 -6.49 2.03 -0.88
N TYR A 101 -6.11 2.42 0.34
CA TYR A 101 -6.84 2.04 1.56
C TYR A 101 -7.46 3.20 2.33
N GLY A 102 -7.34 4.44 1.86
CA GLY A 102 -7.91 5.63 2.50
C GLY A 102 -7.32 5.95 3.88
N ILE A 103 -6.09 5.51 4.14
CA ILE A 103 -5.42 5.71 5.43
C ILE A 103 -4.84 7.13 5.47
N ASN A 104 -5.44 7.99 6.28
CA ASN A 104 -5.02 9.38 6.40
C ASN A 104 -3.73 9.55 7.21
N LEU A 105 -2.64 9.94 6.54
CA LEU A 105 -1.33 10.17 7.17
C LEU A 105 -1.13 11.59 7.72
N ARG A 106 -2.07 12.49 7.51
CA ARG A 106 -1.98 13.88 8.00
C ARG A 106 -1.72 14.02 9.50
N PRO A 107 -2.33 13.23 10.41
CA PRO A 107 -2.00 13.31 11.83
C PRO A 107 -0.54 13.00 12.13
N LEU A 108 0.04 12.00 11.43
CA LEU A 108 1.44 11.65 11.58
C LEU A 108 2.37 12.74 11.03
N SER A 109 2.04 13.30 9.86
CA SER A 109 2.84 14.37 9.25
C SER A 109 2.85 15.63 10.11
N MET A 110 1.72 16.05 10.65
CA MET A 110 1.62 17.20 11.55
C MET A 110 2.38 16.97 12.86
N PHE A 111 2.27 15.79 13.44
CA PHE A 111 3.02 15.41 14.64
C PHE A 111 4.53 15.44 14.37
N ALA A 112 4.98 14.82 13.28
CA ALA A 112 6.39 14.76 12.93
C ALA A 112 6.99 16.13 12.63
N ALA A 113 6.28 16.98 11.89
CA ALA A 113 6.69 18.34 11.58
C ALA A 113 6.88 19.18 12.86
N LYS A 114 6.00 19.02 13.84
CA LYS A 114 6.07 19.74 15.12
C LYS A 114 7.20 19.23 16.02
N VAL A 115 7.30 17.91 16.20
CA VAL A 115 8.25 17.29 17.15
C VAL A 115 9.69 17.35 16.65
N TYR A 116 9.87 17.24 15.33
CA TYR A 116 11.20 17.23 14.69
C TYR A 116 11.45 18.51 13.87
N GLN A 117 10.90 19.67 14.31
CA GLN A 117 11.00 20.92 13.58
C GLN A 117 12.47 21.26 13.22
N ASP A 118 13.37 21.17 14.19
CA ASP A 118 14.78 21.56 14.09
C ASP A 118 15.72 20.37 13.76
N ASP A 119 15.16 19.18 13.54
CA ASP A 119 15.94 17.99 13.25
C ASP A 119 15.87 17.67 11.74
N PRO A 120 16.99 17.66 11.03
CA PRO A 120 17.02 17.34 9.60
C PRO A 120 16.71 15.87 9.29
N CYS A 121 16.71 14.98 10.28
CA CYS A 121 16.37 13.55 10.16
C CYS A 121 17.10 12.82 9.01
N THR A 122 18.33 13.17 8.71
CA THR A 122 19.11 12.72 7.53
C THR A 122 19.23 11.21 7.40
N ARG A 123 19.23 10.48 8.53
CA ARG A 123 19.30 9.00 8.53
C ARG A 123 17.99 8.32 8.16
N PHE A 124 16.92 9.08 8.07
CA PHE A 124 15.56 8.59 7.80
C PHE A 124 15.03 9.05 6.44
N MET A 125 15.90 9.54 5.56
CA MET A 125 15.52 9.95 4.21
C MET A 125 14.87 8.79 3.47
N PRO A 126 13.78 9.04 2.74
CA PRO A 126 13.10 8.00 1.98
C PRO A 126 13.99 7.46 0.86
N LYS A 127 13.81 6.19 0.53
CA LYS A 127 14.46 5.52 -0.59
C LYS A 127 13.48 5.54 -1.75
N ILE A 128 13.72 6.39 -2.73
CA ILE A 128 12.91 6.44 -3.95
C ILE A 128 13.46 5.38 -4.90
N LEU A 129 12.64 4.39 -5.22
CA LEU A 129 13.01 3.29 -6.12
C LEU A 129 12.90 3.71 -7.59
N ASP A 130 11.85 4.46 -7.93
CA ASP A 130 11.63 5.00 -9.27
C ASP A 130 10.82 6.31 -9.18
N GLU A 131 11.41 7.41 -9.63
CA GLU A 131 10.79 8.74 -9.59
C GLU A 131 9.60 8.90 -10.56
N ASN A 132 9.44 8.00 -11.52
CA ASN A 132 8.35 8.05 -12.48
C ASN A 132 7.09 7.32 -11.99
N ILE A 133 7.23 6.47 -10.97
CA ILE A 133 6.15 5.60 -10.46
C ILE A 133 5.52 6.19 -9.20
N TYR A 134 6.31 6.89 -8.38
CA TYR A 134 5.87 7.37 -7.08
C TYR A 134 5.68 8.89 -7.08
N ASP A 135 4.62 9.35 -6.39
CA ASP A 135 4.33 10.76 -6.24
C ASP A 135 5.46 11.52 -5.55
N ALA A 136 5.65 12.76 -5.97
CA ALA A 136 6.65 13.65 -5.40
C ALA A 136 6.21 14.10 -3.99
N VAL A 137 6.81 13.51 -2.97
CA VAL A 137 6.62 13.90 -1.56
C VAL A 137 7.82 14.73 -1.09
N ASP A 138 7.58 15.72 -0.22
CA ASP A 138 8.68 16.45 0.42
C ASP A 138 9.59 15.48 1.21
N PRO A 139 10.84 15.26 0.77
CA PRO A 139 11.73 14.31 1.41
C PRO A 139 12.05 14.66 2.87
N GLY A 140 12.06 15.95 3.20
CA GLY A 140 12.31 16.42 4.56
C GLY A 140 11.17 16.05 5.51
N LEU A 141 9.93 16.22 5.07
CA LEU A 141 8.75 15.81 5.84
C LEU A 141 8.67 14.29 5.95
N ALA A 142 8.90 13.55 4.87
CA ALA A 142 8.94 12.10 4.86
C ALA A 142 9.99 11.55 5.83
N ALA A 143 11.18 12.14 5.89
CA ALA A 143 12.22 11.77 6.84
C ALA A 143 11.79 11.97 8.31
N LYS A 144 11.10 13.07 8.62
CA LYS A 144 10.55 13.34 9.94
C LYS A 144 9.45 12.33 10.30
N MET A 145 8.56 12.03 9.37
CA MET A 145 7.51 11.01 9.55
C MET A 145 8.12 9.62 9.78
N HIS A 146 9.13 9.24 8.99
CA HIS A 146 9.84 7.97 9.15
C HIS A 146 10.49 7.86 10.54
N LYS A 147 11.17 8.91 11.01
CA LYS A 147 11.73 8.96 12.36
C LYS A 147 10.64 8.84 13.43
N ALA A 148 9.54 9.57 13.28
CA ALA A 148 8.42 9.54 14.23
C ALA A 148 7.87 8.13 14.39
N ILE A 149 7.52 7.48 13.27
CA ILE A 149 6.94 6.14 13.31
C ILE A 149 7.94 5.08 13.81
N ALA A 150 9.23 5.20 13.48
CA ALA A 150 10.26 4.32 14.00
C ALA A 150 10.38 4.42 15.55
N VAL A 151 10.36 5.62 16.11
CA VAL A 151 10.37 5.83 17.56
C VAL A 151 9.10 5.28 18.22
N ILE A 152 7.93 5.48 17.61
CA ILE A 152 6.66 4.93 18.10
C ILE A 152 6.74 3.39 18.08
N GLN A 153 7.22 2.78 17.00
CA GLN A 153 7.40 1.34 16.89
C GLN A 153 8.28 0.78 18.02
N PHE A 154 9.43 1.40 18.30
CA PHE A 154 10.28 0.98 19.40
C PHE A 154 9.55 1.03 20.76
N LYS A 155 8.82 2.10 21.03
CA LYS A 155 8.05 2.21 22.27
C LYS A 155 6.96 1.15 22.38
N VAL A 156 6.24 0.88 21.31
CA VAL A 156 5.20 -0.15 21.25
C VAL A 156 5.82 -1.54 21.51
N CYS A 157 6.91 -1.88 20.82
CA CYS A 157 7.60 -3.16 21.02
C CYS A 157 8.11 -3.33 22.47
N LEU A 158 8.68 -2.29 23.08
CA LEU A 158 9.13 -2.35 24.48
C LEU A 158 7.97 -2.55 25.47
N LEU A 159 6.80 -1.95 25.21
CA LEU A 159 5.62 -2.15 26.05
C LEU A 159 5.09 -3.58 25.95
N TYR A 160 5.17 -4.22 24.79
CA TYR A 160 4.79 -5.63 24.65
C TYR A 160 5.74 -6.55 25.36
N THR A 161 7.06 -6.34 25.25
CA THR A 161 8.06 -7.18 25.94
C THR A 161 8.02 -7.04 27.45
N SER A 162 7.73 -5.85 28.00
CA SER A 162 7.61 -5.63 29.45
C SER A 162 6.34 -6.24 30.09
N ARG A 163 5.33 -6.60 29.27
CA ARG A 163 4.11 -7.29 29.76
C ARG A 163 4.19 -8.81 29.71
N CYS A 164 5.23 -9.36 29.09
CA CYS A 164 5.46 -10.81 28.98
C CYS A 164 6.46 -11.35 30.01
N VAL A 165 6.88 -10.54 30.99
CA VAL A 165 7.77 -10.91 32.11
C VAL A 165 6.99 -10.96 33.40
#